data_ab109ccec1b0077fdaf0d204f58e6c62
#
_entry.id   ab109ccec1b0077fdaf0d204f58e6c62
#
_cell.length_a   1.000
_cell.length_b   1.000
_cell.length_c   1.000
_cell.angle_alpha   90.00
_cell.angle_beta   90.00
_cell.angle_gamma   90.00
#
_symmetry.space_group_name_H-M   'P 1'
#
loop_
_entity.id
_entity.type
_entity.pdbx_description
1 polymer ?
#
loop_
_entity_poly.entity_id
_entity_poly.type
_entity_poly.pdbx_seq_one_letter_code
_entity_poly.pdbx_strand_id
1 'polypeptide(L)'
;SSGSVGTVSNITKYAEELKTLIQGKEPIESLEPDEVVEDPAAFALEKHLEHFLVENWSKTELGATYDIYTEDGQLVGQQYPSDTGPIDILAISKDKKTLLVVELKRGRASDRVVGQIQRYMGYVKDELAEADQQVKGVIIALEDDLRMRRALSVTQNIEFYRYQLSFKLNKGGEYGK
;
A
#
# COMPACT_ATOMS: atom_id res chain seq x y z
N SER A 1 -2.01 -11.70 -36.96
CA SER A 1 -0.68 -11.74 -36.38
C SER A 1 -0.06 -10.33 -36.33
N SER A 2 -0.30 -9.58 -35.31
CA SER A 2 0.39 -8.33 -35.06
C SER A 2 0.35 -8.01 -33.57
N GLY A 3 1.21 -8.63 -32.84
CA GLY A 3 1.38 -8.34 -31.45
C GLY A 3 2.81 -8.63 -31.05
N SER A 4 3.67 -7.66 -31.08
CA SER A 4 4.96 -7.73 -30.38
C SER A 4 5.95 -6.57 -30.66
N VAL A 5 5.49 -5.41 -31.15
CA VAL A 5 6.40 -4.31 -31.45
C VAL A 5 6.58 -3.35 -30.27
N GLY A 6 5.67 -3.34 -29.29
CA GLY A 6 5.72 -2.44 -28.15
C GLY A 6 6.76 -2.79 -27.09
N THR A 7 7.09 -4.07 -26.94
CA THR A 7 7.98 -4.53 -25.85
C THR A 7 9.46 -4.30 -26.17
N VAL A 8 9.85 -4.34 -27.43
CA VAL A 8 11.26 -4.16 -27.86
C VAL A 8 11.71 -2.70 -27.78
N SER A 9 10.84 -1.75 -28.07
CA SER A 9 11.17 -0.32 -28.02
C SER A 9 11.41 0.19 -26.60
N ASN A 10 10.71 -0.35 -25.62
CA ASN A 10 10.90 0.04 -24.22
C ASN A 10 12.22 -0.51 -23.66
N ILE A 11 12.58 -1.75 -23.97
CA ILE A 11 13.85 -2.35 -23.53
C ILE A 11 15.05 -1.58 -24.12
N THR A 12 14.97 -1.16 -25.39
CA THR A 12 16.04 -0.40 -26.04
C THR A 12 16.18 0.99 -25.42
N LYS A 13 15.07 1.64 -25.07
CA LYS A 13 15.08 2.93 -24.38
C LYS A 13 15.74 2.86 -23.00
N TYR A 14 15.41 1.85 -22.20
CA TYR A 14 16.04 1.64 -20.90
C TYR A 14 17.51 1.24 -21.01
N ALA A 15 17.89 0.47 -22.03
CA ALA A 15 19.29 0.12 -22.27
C ALA A 15 20.14 1.33 -22.68
N GLU A 16 19.58 2.29 -23.42
CA GLU A 16 20.24 3.55 -23.78
C GLU A 16 20.37 4.50 -22.58
N GLU A 17 19.33 4.61 -21.76
CA GLU A 17 19.37 5.38 -20.52
C GLU A 17 20.39 4.81 -19.53
N LEU A 18 20.46 3.49 -19.38
CA LEU A 18 21.48 2.81 -18.58
C LEU A 18 22.90 3.03 -19.12
N LYS A 19 23.10 3.02 -20.44
CA LYS A 19 24.42 3.32 -21.03
C LYS A 19 24.85 4.75 -20.76
N THR A 20 23.91 5.70 -20.80
CA THR A 20 24.19 7.12 -20.53
C THR A 20 24.56 7.32 -19.05
N LEU A 21 23.93 6.56 -18.14
CA LEU A 21 24.24 6.57 -16.70
C LEU A 21 25.60 5.92 -16.39
N ILE A 22 26.00 4.87 -17.14
CA ILE A 22 27.26 4.14 -16.92
C ILE A 22 28.46 4.88 -17.54
N GLN A 23 28.27 5.72 -18.54
CA GLN A 23 29.35 6.44 -19.24
C GLN A 23 29.83 7.74 -18.56
N GLY A 24 29.56 7.91 -17.28
CA GLY A 24 30.30 8.84 -16.43
C GLY A 24 29.84 10.28 -16.54
N LYS A 25 28.84 10.63 -15.80
CA LYS A 25 28.74 11.89 -15.11
C LYS A 25 28.39 11.57 -13.67
N GLU A 26 29.00 12.35 -12.77
CA GLU A 26 28.88 12.36 -11.32
C GLU A 26 27.80 11.46 -10.72
N PRO A 27 28.06 10.76 -9.61
CA PRO A 27 27.00 10.00 -8.95
C PRO A 27 25.83 10.97 -8.77
N ILE A 28 24.71 10.68 -9.41
CA ILE A 28 23.47 11.34 -9.09
C ILE A 28 23.29 11.07 -7.62
N GLU A 29 23.50 12.10 -6.82
CA GLU A 29 23.19 12.09 -5.41
C GLU A 29 21.80 11.53 -5.28
N SER A 30 21.74 10.29 -4.80
CA SER A 30 20.56 9.56 -4.37
C SER A 30 19.24 10.01 -5.02
N LEU A 31 18.93 9.46 -6.18
CA LEU A 31 17.52 9.08 -6.37
C LEU A 31 17.21 8.20 -5.18
N GLU A 32 16.48 8.76 -4.23
CA GLU A 32 15.94 7.98 -3.13
C GLU A 32 15.36 6.70 -3.73
N PRO A 33 15.71 5.52 -3.24
CA PRO A 33 15.25 4.25 -3.81
C PRO A 33 13.73 4.07 -3.76
N ASP A 34 13.01 5.05 -3.26
CA ASP A 34 11.57 5.06 -3.07
C ASP A 34 10.76 5.55 -4.29
N GLU A 35 11.40 6.16 -5.29
CA GLU A 35 10.78 6.32 -6.60
C GLU A 35 11.02 5.08 -7.48
N VAL A 36 10.58 3.94 -7.02
CA VAL A 36 10.21 2.87 -7.94
C VAL A 36 9.08 3.45 -8.76
N VAL A 37 9.32 3.69 -10.05
CA VAL A 37 8.25 3.97 -11.02
C VAL A 37 7.31 2.78 -10.93
N GLU A 38 6.27 2.90 -10.12
CA GLU A 38 5.27 1.85 -9.98
C GLU A 38 4.66 1.66 -11.37
N ASP A 39 4.63 0.40 -11.81
CA ASP A 39 3.90 0.04 -13.02
C ASP A 39 2.50 0.68 -12.92
N PRO A 40 2.09 1.54 -13.88
CA PRO A 40 0.79 2.22 -13.82
C PRO A 40 -0.38 1.26 -13.64
N ALA A 41 -0.26 0.02 -14.16
CA ALA A 41 -1.26 -1.02 -13.97
C ALA A 41 -1.25 -1.54 -12.52
N ALA A 42 -0.08 -1.64 -11.89
CA ALA A 42 0.06 -2.00 -10.49
C ALA A 42 -0.60 -0.96 -9.59
N PHE A 43 -0.30 0.30 -9.82
CA PHE A 43 -0.88 1.42 -9.08
C PHE A 43 -2.41 1.49 -9.21
N ALA A 44 -2.93 1.33 -10.43
CA ALA A 44 -4.38 1.30 -10.64
C ALA A 44 -5.07 0.16 -9.89
N LEU A 45 -4.44 -1.01 -9.83
CA LEU A 45 -4.97 -2.16 -9.10
C LEU A 45 -4.87 -1.99 -7.57
N GLU A 46 -3.84 -1.34 -7.05
CA GLU A 46 -3.75 -0.98 -5.63
C GLU A 46 -4.86 0.00 -5.23
N LYS A 47 -5.12 1.01 -6.04
CA LYS A 47 -6.25 1.94 -5.83
C LYS A 47 -7.61 1.24 -5.83
N HIS A 48 -7.82 0.29 -6.73
CA HIS A 48 -9.05 -0.49 -6.74
C HIS A 48 -9.19 -1.36 -5.49
N LEU A 49 -8.10 -1.98 -5.04
CA LEU A 49 -8.07 -2.74 -3.79
C LEU A 49 -8.37 -1.86 -2.58
N GLU A 50 -7.76 -0.69 -2.52
CA GLU A 50 -7.98 0.31 -1.47
C GLU A 50 -9.45 0.75 -1.42
N HIS A 51 -10.00 1.13 -2.57
CA HIS A 51 -11.40 1.55 -2.66
C HIS A 51 -12.36 0.44 -2.23
N PHE A 52 -12.14 -0.77 -2.71
CA PHE A 52 -12.91 -1.94 -2.31
C PHE A 52 -12.81 -2.20 -0.80
N LEU A 53 -11.63 -2.07 -0.21
CA LEU A 53 -11.40 -2.26 1.21
C LEU A 53 -12.15 -1.20 2.03
N VAL A 54 -12.07 0.07 1.62
CA VAL A 54 -12.77 1.18 2.29
C VAL A 54 -14.28 0.98 2.24
N GLU A 55 -14.85 0.64 1.09
CA GLU A 55 -16.29 0.39 0.94
C GLU A 55 -16.79 -0.80 1.77
N ASN A 56 -15.93 -1.78 1.99
CA ASN A 56 -16.26 -2.98 2.75
C ASN A 56 -15.62 -3.02 4.14
N TRP A 57 -15.07 -1.92 4.62
CA TRP A 57 -14.29 -1.84 5.85
C TRP A 57 -14.98 -2.51 7.04
N SER A 58 -16.24 -2.19 7.27
CA SER A 58 -17.03 -2.73 8.39
C SER A 58 -17.22 -4.26 8.36
N LYS A 59 -16.98 -4.89 7.21
CA LYS A 59 -17.07 -6.34 7.03
C LYS A 59 -15.73 -7.04 7.23
N THR A 60 -14.65 -6.28 7.42
CA THR A 60 -13.30 -6.81 7.61
C THR A 60 -13.02 -7.06 9.09
N GLU A 61 -12.01 -7.87 9.38
CA GLU A 61 -11.51 -8.07 10.74
C GLU A 61 -11.03 -6.76 11.37
N LEU A 62 -10.38 -5.89 10.60
CA LEU A 62 -9.96 -4.57 11.06
C LEU A 62 -11.16 -3.67 11.38
N GLY A 63 -12.21 -3.69 10.57
CA GLY A 63 -13.43 -2.92 10.78
C GLY A 63 -14.24 -3.32 12.00
N ALA A 64 -14.00 -4.51 12.56
CA ALA A 64 -14.57 -4.90 13.85
C ALA A 64 -14.01 -4.07 15.02
N THR A 65 -12.75 -3.63 14.91
CA THR A 65 -12.02 -2.91 15.97
C THR A 65 -11.82 -1.43 15.67
N TYR A 66 -11.65 -1.07 14.38
CA TYR A 66 -11.31 0.27 13.93
C TYR A 66 -12.36 0.84 12.99
N ASP A 67 -12.57 2.14 13.05
CA ASP A 67 -13.31 2.92 12.06
C ASP A 67 -12.32 3.73 11.21
N ILE A 68 -12.63 3.94 9.93
CA ILE A 68 -11.81 4.84 9.10
C ILE A 68 -11.86 6.24 9.69
N TYR A 69 -10.71 6.92 9.72
CA TYR A 69 -10.55 8.21 10.36
C TYR A 69 -11.45 9.27 9.74
N THR A 70 -12.09 10.06 10.59
CA THR A 70 -12.99 11.13 10.20
C THR A 70 -12.62 12.43 10.90
N GLU A 71 -12.75 13.56 10.20
CA GLU A 71 -12.65 14.90 10.75
C GLU A 71 -13.96 15.63 10.49
N ASP A 72 -14.53 16.26 11.52
CA ASP A 72 -15.81 16.96 11.44
C ASP A 72 -16.95 16.12 10.82
N GLY A 73 -16.91 14.81 11.03
CA GLY A 73 -17.90 13.86 10.50
C GLY A 73 -17.68 13.47 9.03
N GLN A 74 -16.63 13.98 8.38
CA GLN A 74 -16.26 13.60 7.02
C GLN A 74 -15.17 12.53 7.05
N LEU A 75 -15.32 11.53 6.16
CA LEU A 75 -14.32 10.48 6.01
C LEU A 75 -13.10 11.06 5.30
N VAL A 76 -11.99 11.21 6.02
CA VAL A 76 -10.72 11.74 5.49
C VAL A 76 -9.59 10.71 5.55
N GLY A 77 -9.83 9.56 6.16
CA GLY A 77 -8.80 8.54 6.38
C GLY A 77 -8.35 7.78 5.14
N GLN A 78 -9.00 7.91 3.99
CA GLN A 78 -8.54 7.34 2.72
C GLN A 78 -7.57 8.31 2.05
N GLN A 79 -6.36 7.84 1.66
CA GLN A 79 -5.31 8.67 1.08
C GLN A 79 -5.01 9.90 1.95
N TYR A 80 -4.87 9.65 3.26
CA TYR A 80 -4.64 10.72 4.24
C TYR A 80 -3.29 11.40 3.99
N PRO A 81 -3.23 12.74 3.83
CA PRO A 81 -2.01 13.44 3.50
C PRO A 81 -0.99 13.38 4.65
N SER A 82 0.27 13.14 4.32
CA SER A 82 1.40 13.29 5.24
C SER A 82 2.55 14.04 4.56
N ASP A 83 3.57 14.40 5.31
CA ASP A 83 4.76 15.08 4.80
C ASP A 83 5.62 14.22 3.86
N THR A 84 5.45 12.90 3.92
CA THR A 84 6.21 11.92 3.10
C THR A 84 5.35 11.20 2.06
N GLY A 85 4.14 11.66 1.83
CA GLY A 85 3.18 11.09 0.89
C GLY A 85 1.86 10.68 1.54
N PRO A 86 0.87 10.29 0.73
CA PRO A 86 -0.42 9.89 1.26
C PRO A 86 -0.36 8.53 1.95
N ILE A 87 -1.01 8.44 3.10
CA ILE A 87 -1.25 7.18 3.81
C ILE A 87 -2.46 6.51 3.14
N ASP A 88 -2.34 5.24 2.74
CA ASP A 88 -3.43 4.55 2.04
C ASP A 88 -4.73 4.58 2.84
N ILE A 89 -4.68 4.12 4.10
CA ILE A 89 -5.82 4.24 5.02
C ILE A 89 -5.32 4.61 6.41
N LEU A 90 -5.87 5.67 6.97
CA LEU A 90 -5.78 6.02 8.38
C LEU A 90 -7.09 5.62 9.06
N ALA A 91 -7.00 4.92 10.18
CA ALA A 91 -8.15 4.50 10.96
C ALA A 91 -7.93 4.79 12.45
N ILE A 92 -9.00 4.74 13.22
CA ILE A 92 -8.96 4.94 14.67
C ILE A 92 -9.74 3.83 15.36
N SER A 93 -9.24 3.33 16.46
CA SER A 93 -9.96 2.32 17.24
C SER A 93 -11.29 2.88 17.78
N LYS A 94 -12.27 2.02 17.96
CA LYS A 94 -13.60 2.40 18.44
C LYS A 94 -13.58 3.04 19.82
N ASP A 95 -12.60 2.69 20.66
CA ASP A 95 -12.35 3.32 21.96
C ASP A 95 -11.51 4.62 21.88
N LYS A 96 -11.12 5.04 20.65
CA LYS A 96 -10.34 6.24 20.36
C LYS A 96 -8.90 6.25 20.92
N LYS A 97 -8.38 5.13 21.36
CA LYS A 97 -7.05 5.04 21.99
C LYS A 97 -5.91 4.64 21.04
N THR A 98 -6.23 4.21 19.84
CA THR A 98 -5.23 3.75 18.87
C THR A 98 -5.51 4.32 17.50
N LEU A 99 -4.52 5.00 16.91
CA LEU A 99 -4.50 5.33 15.50
C LEU A 99 -3.85 4.19 14.72
N LEU A 100 -4.45 3.79 13.61
CA LEU A 100 -3.99 2.70 12.78
C LEU A 100 -3.60 3.23 11.39
N VAL A 101 -2.34 3.04 11.04
CA VAL A 101 -1.81 3.30 9.69
C VAL A 101 -1.88 2.02 8.89
N VAL A 102 -2.53 2.03 7.74
CA VAL A 102 -2.64 0.88 6.84
C VAL A 102 -1.95 1.18 5.54
N GLU A 103 -1.07 0.30 5.13
CA GLU A 103 -0.36 0.31 3.86
C GLU A 103 -0.78 -0.91 3.02
N LEU A 104 -1.16 -0.67 1.77
CA LEU A 104 -1.64 -1.69 0.85
C LEU A 104 -0.60 -2.00 -0.21
N LYS A 105 -0.43 -3.27 -0.53
CA LYS A 105 0.36 -3.73 -1.67
C LYS A 105 -0.43 -4.76 -2.47
N ARG A 106 -0.51 -4.55 -3.76
CA ARG A 106 -1.24 -5.43 -4.69
C ARG A 106 -0.69 -6.86 -4.72
N GLY A 107 0.63 -7.00 -4.71
CA GLY A 107 1.31 -8.27 -4.86
C GLY A 107 2.05 -8.69 -3.60
N ARG A 108 3.30 -9.06 -3.79
CA ARG A 108 4.21 -9.42 -2.70
C ARG A 108 4.75 -8.16 -2.03
N ALA A 109 4.60 -8.09 -0.72
CA ALA A 109 5.25 -7.05 0.08
C ALA A 109 6.71 -7.41 0.36
N SER A 110 7.61 -6.42 0.27
CA SER A 110 9.03 -6.52 0.60
C SER A 110 9.34 -5.77 1.91
N ASP A 111 10.58 -5.92 2.41
CA ASP A 111 11.06 -5.21 3.59
C ASP A 111 11.00 -3.67 3.47
N ARG A 112 11.00 -3.11 2.26
CA ARG A 112 10.85 -1.67 2.01
C ARG A 112 9.56 -1.11 2.56
N VAL A 113 8.47 -1.87 2.49
CA VAL A 113 7.16 -1.43 3.00
C VAL A 113 7.18 -1.24 4.52
N VAL A 114 8.03 -1.95 5.25
CA VAL A 114 8.19 -1.79 6.70
C VAL A 114 8.76 -0.41 7.02
N GLY A 115 9.78 0.05 6.28
CA GLY A 115 10.32 1.40 6.41
C GLY A 115 9.30 2.48 6.03
N GLN A 116 8.52 2.24 4.97
CA GLN A 116 7.48 3.17 4.53
C GLN A 116 6.41 3.36 5.59
N ILE A 117 5.84 2.28 6.12
CA ILE A 117 4.80 2.36 7.15
C ILE A 117 5.33 2.98 8.45
N GLN A 118 6.59 2.73 8.81
CA GLN A 118 7.23 3.35 9.98
C GLN A 118 7.31 4.88 9.85
N ARG A 119 7.62 5.41 8.66
CA ARG A 119 7.61 6.86 8.41
C ARG A 119 6.21 7.44 8.60
N TYR A 120 5.19 6.79 8.06
CA TYR A 120 3.80 7.21 8.25
C TYR A 120 3.36 7.13 9.72
N MET A 121 3.73 6.06 10.42
CA MET A 121 3.45 5.93 11.85
C MET A 121 4.13 7.04 12.66
N GLY A 122 5.38 7.40 12.31
CA GLY A 122 6.09 8.52 12.90
C GLY A 122 5.34 9.84 12.72
N TYR A 123 4.94 10.15 11.48
CA TYR A 123 4.13 11.33 11.18
C TYR A 123 2.83 11.36 11.99
N VAL A 124 2.07 10.26 12.01
CA VAL A 124 0.81 10.17 12.76
C VAL A 124 1.04 10.35 14.26
N LYS A 125 2.15 9.81 14.79
CA LYS A 125 2.51 9.97 16.21
C LYS A 125 2.82 11.41 16.57
N ASP A 126 3.55 12.11 15.71
CA ASP A 126 4.06 13.44 16.01
C ASP A 126 3.03 14.54 15.73
N GLU A 127 2.18 14.36 14.71
CA GLU A 127 1.28 15.42 14.22
C GLU A 127 -0.22 15.19 14.57
N LEU A 128 -0.63 13.94 14.84
CA LEU A 128 -2.05 13.62 15.00
C LEU A 128 -2.39 12.99 16.35
N ALA A 129 -1.48 12.17 16.90
CA ALA A 129 -1.80 11.40 18.10
C ALA A 129 -1.83 12.28 19.36
N GLU A 130 -2.88 12.10 20.15
CA GLU A 130 -2.96 12.67 21.49
C GLU A 130 -2.03 11.92 22.47
N ALA A 131 -1.74 12.53 23.61
CA ALA A 131 -0.72 12.04 24.55
C ALA A 131 -0.95 10.62 25.08
N ASP A 132 -2.20 10.16 25.14
CA ASP A 132 -2.60 8.83 25.61
C ASP A 132 -2.94 7.86 24.46
N GLN A 133 -2.79 8.30 23.21
CA GLN A 133 -3.03 7.45 22.04
C GLN A 133 -1.78 6.70 21.62
N GLN A 134 -2.00 5.48 21.15
CA GLN A 134 -0.97 4.65 20.51
C GLN A 134 -1.10 4.73 19.00
N VAL A 135 0.02 4.49 18.30
CA VAL A 135 0.03 4.34 16.84
C VAL A 135 0.45 2.92 16.50
N LYS A 136 -0.35 2.27 15.68
CA LYS A 136 -0.09 0.93 15.13
C LYS A 136 -0.06 0.97 13.62
N GLY A 137 0.61 0.00 13.02
CA GLY A 137 0.68 -0.18 11.58
C GLY A 137 0.13 -1.54 11.14
N VAL A 138 -0.48 -1.57 9.98
CA VAL A 138 -0.90 -2.80 9.30
C VAL A 138 -0.46 -2.75 7.85
N ILE A 139 0.25 -3.78 7.43
CA ILE A 139 0.59 -4.00 6.02
C ILE A 139 -0.36 -5.05 5.48
N ILE A 140 -1.04 -4.74 4.38
CA ILE A 140 -1.95 -5.67 3.69
C ILE A 140 -1.38 -5.98 2.31
N ALA A 141 -1.11 -7.26 2.03
CA ALA A 141 -0.59 -7.69 0.74
C ALA A 141 -1.09 -9.08 0.37
N LEU A 142 -0.90 -9.48 -0.89
CA LEU A 142 -1.23 -10.83 -1.34
C LEU A 142 -0.26 -11.87 -0.73
N GLU A 143 1.03 -11.53 -0.69
CA GLU A 143 2.11 -12.36 -0.18
C GLU A 143 3.16 -11.54 0.56
N ASP A 144 3.90 -12.19 1.44
CA ASP A 144 5.10 -11.67 2.09
C ASP A 144 6.36 -12.39 1.57
N ASP A 145 7.53 -11.82 1.85
CA ASP A 145 8.81 -12.48 1.63
C ASP A 145 9.58 -12.70 2.95
N LEU A 146 10.69 -13.45 2.86
CA LEU A 146 11.51 -13.76 4.03
C LEU A 146 12.14 -12.51 4.66
N ARG A 147 12.51 -11.50 3.85
CA ARG A 147 13.12 -10.25 4.34
C ARG A 147 12.11 -9.46 5.16
N MET A 148 10.90 -9.35 4.63
CA MET A 148 9.79 -8.69 5.34
C MET A 148 9.48 -9.39 6.68
N ARG A 149 9.40 -10.73 6.69
CA ARG A 149 9.17 -11.49 7.94
C ARG A 149 10.27 -11.21 8.98
N ARG A 150 11.54 -11.17 8.55
CA ARG A 150 12.66 -10.84 9.43
C ARG A 150 12.58 -9.40 9.95
N ALA A 151 12.24 -8.43 9.10
CA ALA A 151 12.04 -7.06 9.52
C ALA A 151 10.90 -6.94 10.53
N LEU A 152 9.75 -7.58 10.28
CA LEU A 152 8.61 -7.57 11.19
C LEU A 152 8.89 -8.28 12.51
N SER A 153 9.73 -9.31 12.53
CA SER A 153 10.05 -10.07 13.76
C SER A 153 10.75 -9.24 14.84
N VAL A 154 11.38 -8.14 14.46
CA VAL A 154 12.06 -7.19 15.37
C VAL A 154 11.36 -5.83 15.45
N THR A 155 10.23 -5.67 14.77
CA THR A 155 9.44 -4.43 14.75
C THR A 155 8.25 -4.58 15.69
N GLN A 156 8.02 -3.54 16.49
CA GLN A 156 6.86 -3.49 17.38
C GLN A 156 5.71 -2.72 16.72
N ASN A 157 4.48 -3.10 17.04
CA ASN A 157 3.26 -2.39 16.65
C ASN A 157 2.97 -2.39 15.14
N ILE A 158 3.54 -3.31 14.35
CA ILE A 158 3.21 -3.52 12.95
C ILE A 158 2.79 -4.97 12.74
N GLU A 159 1.62 -5.16 12.16
CA GLU A 159 1.05 -6.47 11.82
C GLU A 159 0.96 -6.64 10.31
N PHE A 160 0.97 -7.87 9.85
CA PHE A 160 0.80 -8.23 8.45
C PHE A 160 -0.51 -8.99 8.24
N TYR A 161 -1.31 -8.51 7.31
CA TYR A 161 -2.53 -9.16 6.86
C TYR A 161 -2.38 -9.60 5.41
N ARG A 162 -2.79 -10.84 5.14
CA ARG A 162 -2.85 -11.36 3.78
C ARG A 162 -4.28 -11.29 3.27
N TYR A 163 -4.48 -10.68 2.11
CA TYR A 163 -5.77 -10.74 1.46
C TYR A 163 -5.84 -11.89 0.45
N GLN A 164 -7.03 -12.36 0.19
CA GLN A 164 -7.31 -13.38 -0.82
C GLN A 164 -8.44 -12.90 -1.73
N LEU A 165 -8.30 -13.16 -3.01
CA LEU A 165 -9.33 -12.92 -4.02
C LEU A 165 -9.90 -14.26 -4.44
N SER A 166 -11.24 -14.39 -4.44
CA SER A 166 -11.92 -15.55 -4.97
C SER A 166 -12.90 -15.14 -6.08
N PHE A 167 -12.86 -15.87 -7.17
CA PHE A 167 -13.76 -15.70 -8.28
C PHE A 167 -14.60 -16.98 -8.46
N LYS A 168 -15.92 -16.82 -8.52
CA LYS A 168 -16.83 -17.94 -8.78
C LYS A 168 -17.64 -17.65 -10.02
N LEU A 169 -17.60 -18.57 -10.98
CA LEU A 169 -18.45 -18.54 -12.15
C LEU A 169 -19.56 -19.59 -11.97
N ASN A 170 -20.80 -19.14 -11.95
CA ASN A 170 -21.96 -20.03 -11.92
C ASN A 170 -22.68 -19.97 -13.26
N LYS A 171 -23.13 -21.13 -13.74
CA LYS A 171 -24.00 -21.17 -14.94
C LYS A 171 -25.27 -20.39 -14.61
N GLY A 172 -25.61 -19.42 -15.45
CA GLY A 172 -26.90 -18.73 -15.38
C GLY A 172 -28.06 -19.72 -15.55
N GLY A 173 -29.16 -19.47 -14.83
CA GLY A 173 -30.39 -20.28 -15.05
C GLY A 173 -30.85 -20.26 -16.48
N GLU A 174 -31.55 -21.31 -16.93
CA GLU A 174 -32.24 -21.30 -18.21
C GLU A 174 -33.28 -20.18 -18.19
N TYR A 175 -33.02 -19.10 -18.91
CA TYR A 175 -34.03 -18.08 -19.16
C TYR A 175 -35.08 -18.70 -20.06
N GLY A 176 -36.29 -18.83 -19.54
CA GLY A 176 -37.39 -19.62 -20.08
C GLY A 176 -37.64 -19.49 -21.56
N LYS A 177 -38.09 -20.59 -22.11
CA LYS A 177 -38.76 -20.69 -23.40
C LYS A 177 -40.04 -19.87 -23.39
#